data_ac2136917fedb04e175c19f293f8048d
#
_entry.id   ac2136917fedb04e175c19f293f8048d
#
_cell.length_a   1.000
_cell.length_b   1.000
_cell.length_c   1.000
_cell.angle_alpha   90.00
_cell.angle_beta   90.00
_cell.angle_gamma   90.00
#
_symmetry.space_group_name_H-M   'P 1'
#
loop_
_entity.id
_entity.type
_entity.pdbx_description
1 polymer ?
#
loop_
_entity_poly.entity_id
_entity_poly.type
_entity_poly.pdbx_seq_one_letter_code
_entity_poly.pdbx_strand_id
1 'polypeptide(L)'
;MSTAEDLADRIAGACVQMMDVLSIALGDRLGFYRALAAEPGRTVSELAAATGASERYVREWLEQQAVTGFVVIDDSAACADRRHTLAEGAAEVLTDADSLLFLAPLARQLAAAARMVPAIGDAVTTGGGVPWAAYGTDMRESEADLNRPAYLHLLATEWLPALPDVVERLRAGGRVADVGCGAGWSSIALAHGFPESHVDAFDLDEASVALARSNVVAAGLSERVEVRHVDIGQVPAATSYDLVTAFECLHDLPRPVEALRAVRALASPDGAVLVGDMKVAEELTAPGDDVERMMYGFSILVCLPDSMATPGSAATGTVMRPETLRRYATDAGFTQVEVLPVEHDTWRFYRLTP
;
A
#
# COMPACT_ATOMS: atom_id res chain seq x y z
N MET A 1 14.48 -24.57 21.28
CA MET A 1 13.73 -23.62 22.16
C MET A 1 14.66 -22.43 22.39
N SER A 2 14.17 -21.21 22.15
CA SER A 2 14.95 -20.00 22.38
C SER A 2 15.15 -19.78 23.89
N THR A 3 16.33 -19.36 24.31
CA THR A 3 16.61 -18.96 25.68
C THR A 3 16.02 -17.58 26.00
N ALA A 4 16.02 -17.19 27.27
CA ALA A 4 15.62 -15.83 27.65
C ALA A 4 16.57 -14.77 27.04
N GLU A 5 17.86 -15.09 26.92
CA GLU A 5 18.87 -14.23 26.29
C GLU A 5 18.58 -14.06 24.80
N ASP A 6 18.32 -15.15 24.06
CA ASP A 6 17.95 -15.08 22.62
C ASP A 6 16.71 -14.18 22.39
N LEU A 7 15.71 -14.26 23.29
CA LEU A 7 14.51 -13.42 23.17
C LEU A 7 14.80 -11.96 23.51
N ALA A 8 15.65 -11.70 24.51
CA ALA A 8 16.06 -10.33 24.86
C ALA A 8 16.85 -9.68 23.72
N ASP A 9 17.81 -10.40 23.12
CA ASP A 9 18.61 -9.93 21.98
C ASP A 9 17.71 -9.66 20.76
N ARG A 10 16.73 -10.52 20.51
CA ARG A 10 15.76 -10.32 19.44
C ARG A 10 14.90 -9.05 19.63
N ILE A 11 14.48 -8.77 20.87
CA ILE A 11 13.73 -7.53 21.18
C ILE A 11 14.64 -6.31 21.02
N ALA A 12 15.87 -6.36 21.52
CA ALA A 12 16.84 -5.28 21.40
C ALA A 12 17.14 -4.97 19.93
N GLY A 13 17.38 -5.98 19.11
CA GLY A 13 17.59 -5.82 17.67
C GLY A 13 16.39 -5.19 16.96
N ALA A 14 15.17 -5.61 17.29
CA ALA A 14 13.94 -5.01 16.75
C ALA A 14 13.79 -3.53 17.14
N CYS A 15 14.19 -3.16 18.37
CA CYS A 15 14.18 -1.76 18.80
C CYS A 15 15.17 -0.89 18.01
N VAL A 16 16.38 -1.39 17.71
CA VAL A 16 17.34 -0.69 16.86
C VAL A 16 16.77 -0.46 15.47
N GLN A 17 16.24 -1.50 14.82
CA GLN A 17 15.63 -1.40 13.49
C GLN A 17 14.43 -0.45 13.48
N MET A 18 13.62 -0.42 14.56
CA MET A 18 12.51 0.52 14.67
C MET A 18 13.00 1.98 14.72
N MET A 19 14.12 2.27 15.41
CA MET A 19 14.71 3.62 15.41
C MET A 19 15.16 4.04 14.01
N ASP A 20 15.73 3.12 13.23
CA ASP A 20 16.12 3.38 11.86
C ASP A 20 14.89 3.70 10.99
N VAL A 21 13.83 2.89 11.07
CA VAL A 21 12.56 3.10 10.35
C VAL A 21 11.94 4.46 10.67
N LEU A 22 11.88 4.84 11.96
CA LEU A 22 11.32 6.14 12.37
C LEU A 22 12.17 7.31 11.89
N SER A 23 13.49 7.16 11.85
CA SER A 23 14.41 8.16 11.31
C SER A 23 14.30 8.29 9.79
N ILE A 24 14.07 7.18 9.08
CA ILE A 24 13.77 7.19 7.63
C ILE A 24 12.46 7.94 7.38
N ALA A 25 11.39 7.62 8.12
CA ALA A 25 10.11 8.30 8.00
C ALA A 25 10.22 9.81 8.23
N LEU A 26 11.04 10.23 9.20
CA LEU A 26 11.32 11.64 9.47
C LEU A 26 12.03 12.31 8.29
N GLY A 27 13.05 11.66 7.73
CA GLY A 27 13.84 12.17 6.60
C GLY A 27 13.01 12.29 5.32
N ASP A 28 12.17 11.29 5.04
CA ASP A 28 11.23 11.33 3.92
C ASP A 28 10.21 12.47 4.05
N ARG A 29 9.56 12.56 5.20
CA ARG A 29 8.57 13.61 5.50
C ARG A 29 9.14 15.04 5.37
N LEU A 30 10.39 15.26 5.83
CA LEU A 30 11.05 16.55 5.79
C LEU A 30 11.77 16.83 4.47
N GLY A 31 11.78 15.88 3.52
CA GLY A 31 12.42 16.03 2.23
C GLY A 31 13.94 15.99 2.27
N PHE A 32 14.56 15.48 3.36
CA PHE A 32 16.00 15.45 3.52
C PHE A 32 16.68 14.59 2.46
N TYR A 33 16.14 13.41 2.17
CA TYR A 33 16.67 12.54 1.12
C TYR A 33 16.58 13.17 -0.25
N ARG A 34 15.43 13.77 -0.59
CA ARG A 34 15.25 14.46 -1.88
C ARG A 34 16.21 15.63 -2.04
N ALA A 35 16.47 16.38 -0.96
CA ALA A 35 17.43 17.49 -0.99
C ALA A 35 18.88 16.99 -1.16
N LEU A 36 19.25 15.85 -0.53
CA LEU A 36 20.56 15.22 -0.72
C LEU A 36 20.72 14.58 -2.11
N ALA A 37 19.66 14.00 -2.67
CA ALA A 37 19.67 13.43 -4.01
C ALA A 37 19.81 14.52 -5.08
N ALA A 38 19.11 15.65 -4.90
CA ALA A 38 19.16 16.78 -5.83
C ALA A 38 20.53 17.48 -5.86
N GLU A 39 21.23 17.55 -4.73
CA GLU A 39 22.55 18.16 -4.62
C GLU A 39 23.39 17.36 -3.62
N PRO A 40 24.15 16.36 -4.11
CA PRO A 40 25.06 15.55 -3.28
C PRO A 40 26.18 16.38 -2.66
N GLY A 41 26.61 15.99 -1.46
CA GLY A 41 27.71 16.65 -0.77
C GLY A 41 27.29 17.93 -0.02
N ARG A 42 26.06 18.02 0.46
CA ARG A 42 25.62 19.13 1.33
C ARG A 42 26.25 19.04 2.71
N THR A 43 26.59 20.21 3.24
CA THR A 43 26.88 20.38 4.66
C THR A 43 25.59 20.43 5.49
N VAL A 44 25.71 20.34 6.81
CA VAL A 44 24.55 20.49 7.73
C VAL A 44 23.77 21.79 7.47
N SER A 45 24.50 22.90 7.33
CA SER A 45 23.90 24.23 7.13
C SER A 45 23.18 24.33 5.77
N GLU A 46 23.81 23.78 4.70
CA GLU A 46 23.21 23.76 3.35
C GLU A 46 21.94 22.92 3.32
N LEU A 47 21.92 21.76 3.97
CA LEU A 47 20.71 20.91 4.05
C LEU A 47 19.62 21.58 4.89
N ALA A 48 19.98 22.16 6.03
CA ALA A 48 19.06 22.90 6.89
C ALA A 48 18.40 24.07 6.13
N ALA A 49 19.21 24.85 5.41
CA ALA A 49 18.71 25.96 4.59
C ALA A 49 17.78 25.48 3.45
N ALA A 50 18.12 24.39 2.78
CA ALA A 50 17.33 23.83 1.67
C ALA A 50 15.95 23.30 2.12
N THR A 51 15.84 22.84 3.36
CA THR A 51 14.64 22.17 3.89
C THR A 51 13.88 23.02 4.93
N GLY A 52 14.44 24.19 5.32
CA GLY A 52 13.86 25.03 6.36
C GLY A 52 13.95 24.45 7.78
N ALA A 53 14.80 23.44 7.98
CA ALA A 53 14.95 22.74 9.24
C ALA A 53 16.02 23.38 10.14
N SER A 54 15.98 23.06 11.45
CA SER A 54 17.02 23.50 12.39
C SER A 54 18.31 22.71 12.19
N GLU A 55 19.46 23.40 12.08
CA GLU A 55 20.79 22.77 11.90
C GLU A 55 21.11 21.73 12.97
N ARG A 56 20.68 21.94 14.22
CA ARG A 56 20.97 20.99 15.30
C ARG A 56 20.26 19.64 15.05
N TYR A 57 19.00 19.67 14.57
CA TYR A 57 18.27 18.45 14.24
C TYR A 57 18.78 17.81 12.94
N VAL A 58 19.10 18.62 11.94
CA VAL A 58 19.68 18.12 10.67
C VAL A 58 21.01 17.40 10.94
N ARG A 59 21.87 17.96 11.79
CA ARG A 59 23.12 17.31 12.19
C ARG A 59 22.88 15.95 12.83
N GLU A 60 22.00 15.88 13.84
CA GLU A 60 21.70 14.63 14.54
C GLU A 60 21.15 13.57 13.59
N TRP A 61 20.26 13.99 12.70
CA TRP A 61 19.66 13.11 11.71
C TRP A 61 20.72 12.60 10.70
N LEU A 62 21.58 13.47 10.18
CA LEU A 62 22.65 13.06 9.26
C LEU A 62 23.64 12.10 9.92
N GLU A 63 24.01 12.36 11.17
CA GLU A 63 24.88 11.46 11.94
C GLU A 63 24.20 10.10 12.17
N GLN A 64 22.92 10.07 12.51
CA GLN A 64 22.16 8.83 12.66
C GLN A 64 22.08 8.09 11.31
N GLN A 65 21.79 8.77 10.19
CA GLN A 65 21.75 8.15 8.88
C GLN A 65 23.13 7.66 8.39
N ALA A 66 24.19 8.30 8.83
CA ALA A 66 25.54 7.84 8.51
C ALA A 66 25.92 6.58 9.29
N VAL A 67 25.56 6.47 10.58
CA VAL A 67 25.84 5.25 11.37
C VAL A 67 24.97 4.07 10.93
N THR A 68 23.81 4.31 10.30
CA THR A 68 22.98 3.26 9.68
C THR A 68 23.41 2.92 8.25
N GLY A 69 24.28 3.72 7.64
CA GLY A 69 24.83 3.46 6.30
C GLY A 69 24.01 4.02 5.13
N PHE A 70 22.96 4.82 5.35
CA PHE A 70 22.21 5.48 4.29
C PHE A 70 22.84 6.77 3.78
N VAL A 71 23.73 7.37 4.58
CA VAL A 71 24.51 8.58 4.26
C VAL A 71 25.99 8.32 4.42
N VAL A 72 26.77 8.77 3.47
CA VAL A 72 28.24 8.76 3.51
C VAL A 72 28.74 10.16 3.91
N ILE A 73 29.69 10.22 4.82
CA ILE A 73 30.32 11.46 5.29
C ILE A 73 31.72 11.55 4.69
N ASP A 74 32.05 12.71 4.12
CA ASP A 74 33.43 13.07 3.80
C ASP A 74 34.10 13.67 5.04
N ASP A 75 34.96 12.87 5.70
CA ASP A 75 35.66 13.26 6.95
C ASP A 75 36.93 14.04 6.68
N SER A 76 37.30 14.36 5.43
CA SER A 76 38.52 15.11 5.10
C SER A 76 38.51 16.55 5.60
N ALA A 77 37.30 17.08 5.93
CA ALA A 77 37.10 18.42 6.40
C ALA A 77 36.84 18.51 7.93
N ALA A 78 36.94 19.70 8.49
CA ALA A 78 36.50 19.98 9.86
C ALA A 78 35.02 19.64 10.05
N CYS A 79 34.60 19.30 11.26
CA CYS A 79 33.26 18.79 11.56
C CYS A 79 32.11 19.68 11.01
N ALA A 80 32.28 21.00 11.00
CA ALA A 80 31.30 21.95 10.48
C ALA A 80 31.18 21.92 8.94
N ASP A 81 32.24 21.52 8.25
CA ASP A 81 32.36 21.55 6.78
C ASP A 81 32.24 20.15 6.16
N ARG A 82 31.95 19.14 6.96
CA ARG A 82 31.74 17.77 6.48
C ARG A 82 30.59 17.73 5.48
N ARG A 83 30.83 17.01 4.39
CA ARG A 83 29.85 16.85 3.32
C ARG A 83 29.14 15.49 3.44
N HIS A 84 27.86 15.50 3.15
CA HIS A 84 26.99 14.35 3.30
C HIS A 84 26.37 14.00 1.94
N THR A 85 26.50 12.74 1.56
CA THR A 85 25.99 12.21 0.29
C THR A 85 25.20 10.94 0.58
N LEU A 86 24.11 10.70 -0.17
CA LEU A 86 23.43 9.41 -0.08
C LEU A 86 24.38 8.27 -0.45
N ALA A 87 24.29 7.16 0.25
CA ALA A 87 25.02 5.95 -0.10
C ALA A 87 24.57 5.45 -1.48
N GLU A 88 25.41 4.63 -2.13
CA GLU A 88 25.08 4.00 -3.42
C GLU A 88 23.75 3.23 -3.33
N GLY A 89 22.83 3.47 -4.27
CA GLY A 89 21.50 2.89 -4.28
C GLY A 89 20.48 3.57 -3.33
N ALA A 90 20.92 4.34 -2.33
CA ALA A 90 19.99 4.95 -1.35
C ALA A 90 19.05 5.97 -2.01
N ALA A 91 19.49 6.67 -3.04
CA ALA A 91 18.63 7.60 -3.77
C ALA A 91 17.45 6.89 -4.45
N GLU A 92 17.68 5.73 -5.08
CA GLU A 92 16.64 4.92 -5.70
C GLU A 92 15.61 4.46 -4.66
N VAL A 93 16.08 3.86 -3.57
CA VAL A 93 15.21 3.27 -2.53
C VAL A 93 14.43 4.33 -1.74
N LEU A 94 15.00 5.54 -1.58
CA LEU A 94 14.45 6.57 -0.68
C LEU A 94 13.82 7.76 -1.39
N THR A 95 14.02 7.92 -2.71
CA THR A 95 13.56 9.12 -3.41
C THR A 95 12.95 8.89 -4.79
N ASP A 96 13.20 7.75 -5.43
CA ASP A 96 12.68 7.47 -6.76
C ASP A 96 11.29 6.81 -6.66
N ALA A 97 10.27 7.65 -6.76
CA ALA A 97 8.88 7.21 -6.68
C ALA A 97 8.44 6.32 -7.87
N ASP A 98 9.25 6.19 -8.92
CA ASP A 98 8.97 5.31 -10.06
C ASP A 98 9.69 3.96 -9.96
N SER A 99 10.65 3.81 -9.04
CA SER A 99 11.36 2.54 -8.82
C SER A 99 10.52 1.52 -8.07
N LEU A 100 10.55 0.25 -8.50
CA LEU A 100 9.98 -0.87 -7.75
C LEU A 100 10.70 -1.13 -6.40
N LEU A 101 11.85 -0.49 -6.17
CA LEU A 101 12.61 -0.55 -4.93
C LEU A 101 12.30 0.62 -3.97
N PHE A 102 11.35 1.49 -4.31
CA PHE A 102 11.00 2.65 -3.50
C PHE A 102 10.32 2.24 -2.19
N LEU A 103 11.02 2.35 -1.07
CA LEU A 103 10.56 1.87 0.25
C LEU A 103 10.44 2.95 1.34
N ALA A 104 10.82 4.20 1.06
CA ALA A 104 10.61 5.29 2.02
C ALA A 104 9.15 5.42 2.50
N PRO A 105 8.12 5.20 1.65
CA PRO A 105 6.73 5.21 2.08
C PRO A 105 6.40 4.16 3.13
N LEU A 106 7.00 2.96 3.07
CA LEU A 106 6.77 1.92 4.08
C LEU A 106 7.19 2.38 5.47
N ALA A 107 8.31 3.08 5.59
CA ALA A 107 8.75 3.64 6.87
C ALA A 107 7.75 4.69 7.41
N ARG A 108 7.21 5.55 6.53
CA ARG A 108 6.18 6.54 6.87
C ARG A 108 4.87 5.87 7.31
N GLN A 109 4.45 4.81 6.63
CA GLN A 109 3.29 4.01 6.95
C GLN A 109 3.40 3.38 8.34
N LEU A 110 4.55 2.75 8.65
CA LEU A 110 4.81 2.17 9.96
C LEU A 110 4.85 3.23 11.08
N ALA A 111 5.40 4.42 10.81
CA ALA A 111 5.36 5.53 11.75
C ALA A 111 3.91 6.02 12.00
N ALA A 112 3.06 6.03 10.98
CA ALA A 112 1.65 6.36 11.11
C ALA A 112 0.89 5.31 11.93
N ALA A 113 1.12 4.01 11.68
CA ALA A 113 0.54 2.92 12.45
C ALA A 113 0.95 2.97 13.93
N ALA A 114 2.23 3.24 14.22
CA ALA A 114 2.76 3.33 15.58
C ALA A 114 2.05 4.41 16.43
N ARG A 115 1.60 5.51 15.82
CA ARG A 115 0.82 6.54 16.52
C ARG A 115 -0.52 6.05 17.04
N MET A 116 -1.08 5.00 16.45
CA MET A 116 -2.39 4.46 16.80
C MET A 116 -2.34 3.41 17.92
N VAL A 117 -1.16 2.97 18.37
CA VAL A 117 -1.02 1.95 19.41
C VAL A 117 -1.86 2.23 20.66
N PRO A 118 -1.95 3.46 21.21
CA PRO A 118 -2.82 3.74 22.36
C PRO A 118 -4.32 3.52 22.04
N ALA A 119 -4.79 4.02 20.91
CA ALA A 119 -6.19 3.86 20.49
C ALA A 119 -6.55 2.40 20.18
N ILE A 120 -5.60 1.65 19.59
CA ILE A 120 -5.74 0.21 19.38
C ILE A 120 -5.81 -0.54 20.71
N GLY A 121 -5.01 -0.14 21.72
CA GLY A 121 -5.08 -0.72 23.07
C GLY A 121 -6.46 -0.57 23.69
N ASP A 122 -7.10 0.58 23.54
CA ASP A 122 -8.48 0.81 23.96
C ASP A 122 -9.47 -0.04 23.15
N ALA A 123 -9.29 -0.12 21.83
CA ALA A 123 -10.13 -0.93 20.96
C ALA A 123 -10.06 -2.43 21.32
N VAL A 124 -8.87 -2.95 21.58
CA VAL A 124 -8.64 -4.36 21.99
C VAL A 124 -9.42 -4.70 23.28
N THR A 125 -9.50 -3.76 24.23
CA THR A 125 -10.20 -3.99 25.50
C THR A 125 -11.71 -3.86 25.38
N THR A 126 -12.20 -3.04 24.46
CA THR A 126 -13.64 -2.78 24.29
C THR A 126 -14.29 -3.63 23.19
N GLY A 127 -13.51 -4.29 22.36
CA GLY A 127 -13.99 -5.00 21.16
C GLY A 127 -14.40 -4.05 20.01
N GLY A 128 -13.99 -2.77 20.08
CA GLY A 128 -14.19 -1.78 19.02
C GLY A 128 -13.09 -1.79 17.97
N GLY A 129 -12.95 -0.68 17.25
CA GLY A 129 -11.93 -0.50 16.20
C GLY A 129 -11.38 0.92 16.16
N VAL A 130 -10.46 1.14 15.21
CA VAL A 130 -9.85 2.44 14.91
C VAL A 130 -10.05 2.69 13.42
N PRO A 131 -10.93 3.62 13.02
CA PRO A 131 -11.28 3.79 11.61
C PRO A 131 -10.10 4.34 10.80
N TRP A 132 -10.03 3.99 9.51
CA TRP A 132 -9.00 4.42 8.55
C TRP A 132 -8.67 5.90 8.60
N ALA A 133 -9.70 6.74 8.68
CA ALA A 133 -9.54 8.19 8.75
C ALA A 133 -8.68 8.67 9.96
N ALA A 134 -8.64 7.90 11.05
CA ALA A 134 -7.85 8.24 12.24
C ALA A 134 -6.35 8.10 12.02
N TYR A 135 -5.90 7.25 11.08
CA TYR A 135 -4.48 7.10 10.72
C TYR A 135 -3.94 8.32 9.97
N GLY A 136 -4.82 9.09 9.33
CA GLY A 136 -4.51 10.40 8.75
C GLY A 136 -3.79 10.35 7.41
N THR A 137 -3.30 11.51 7.00
CA THR A 137 -2.69 11.74 5.68
C THR A 137 -1.44 10.90 5.45
N ASP A 138 -0.56 10.78 6.47
CA ASP A 138 0.69 10.01 6.35
C ASP A 138 0.43 8.54 5.97
N MET A 139 -0.60 7.91 6.55
CA MET A 139 -0.97 6.52 6.20
C MET A 139 -1.48 6.46 4.77
N ARG A 140 -2.47 7.28 4.41
CA ARG A 140 -3.11 7.30 3.10
C ARG A 140 -2.13 7.54 1.97
N GLU A 141 -1.30 8.58 2.10
CA GLU A 141 -0.32 8.93 1.07
C GLU A 141 0.81 7.90 0.99
N SER A 142 1.26 7.35 2.12
CA SER A 142 2.30 6.32 2.10
C SER A 142 1.83 5.00 1.48
N GLU A 143 0.58 4.60 1.72
CA GLU A 143 -0.03 3.45 1.05
C GLU A 143 -0.06 3.65 -0.46
N ALA A 144 -0.53 4.82 -0.89
CA ALA A 144 -0.58 5.19 -2.30
C ALA A 144 0.80 5.21 -2.96
N ASP A 145 1.79 5.82 -2.31
CA ASP A 145 3.15 5.96 -2.83
C ASP A 145 3.87 4.61 -2.90
N LEU A 146 3.64 3.72 -1.91
CA LEU A 146 4.25 2.39 -1.87
C LEU A 146 3.78 1.50 -3.02
N ASN A 147 2.48 1.52 -3.30
CA ASN A 147 1.87 0.64 -4.31
C ASN A 147 1.97 1.21 -5.74
N ARG A 148 2.18 2.51 -5.88
CA ARG A 148 2.22 3.20 -7.18
C ARG A 148 3.17 2.57 -8.20
N PRO A 149 4.45 2.27 -7.91
CA PRO A 149 5.35 1.68 -8.88
C PRO A 149 4.87 0.32 -9.40
N ALA A 150 4.39 -0.53 -8.50
CA ALA A 150 3.90 -1.86 -8.86
C ALA A 150 2.70 -1.77 -9.81
N TYR A 151 1.72 -0.90 -9.54
CA TYR A 151 0.60 -0.68 -10.46
C TYR A 151 1.08 -0.16 -11.82
N LEU A 152 1.91 0.87 -11.85
CA LEU A 152 2.31 1.51 -13.10
C LEU A 152 3.18 0.60 -13.97
N HIS A 153 4.02 -0.23 -13.38
CA HIS A 153 4.97 -1.06 -14.12
C HIS A 153 4.48 -2.49 -14.36
N LEU A 154 3.72 -3.08 -13.43
CA LEU A 154 3.44 -4.52 -13.46
C LEU A 154 1.98 -4.86 -13.80
N LEU A 155 1.01 -4.01 -13.47
CA LEU A 155 -0.41 -4.36 -13.60
C LEU A 155 -0.80 -4.75 -15.03
N ALA A 156 -0.46 -3.92 -16.01
CA ALA A 156 -0.83 -4.17 -17.42
C ALA A 156 0.14 -5.14 -18.12
N THR A 157 1.39 -5.22 -17.69
CA THR A 157 2.47 -5.95 -18.37
C THR A 157 2.70 -7.35 -17.82
N GLU A 158 2.46 -7.57 -16.52
CA GLU A 158 2.78 -8.82 -15.85
C GLU A 158 1.52 -9.50 -15.26
N TRP A 159 0.61 -8.73 -14.63
CA TRP A 159 -0.51 -9.34 -13.92
C TRP A 159 -1.69 -9.65 -14.83
N LEU A 160 -2.14 -8.69 -15.63
CA LEU A 160 -3.28 -8.87 -16.53
C LEU A 160 -3.03 -9.85 -17.69
N PRO A 161 -1.81 -10.07 -18.19
CA PRO A 161 -1.56 -11.14 -19.16
C PRO A 161 -1.96 -12.54 -18.71
N ALA A 162 -2.08 -12.80 -17.40
CA ALA A 162 -2.66 -14.04 -16.88
C ALA A 162 -4.17 -14.19 -17.19
N LEU A 163 -4.82 -13.13 -17.68
CA LEU A 163 -6.23 -13.07 -18.09
C LEU A 163 -6.35 -12.67 -19.58
N PRO A 164 -5.90 -13.50 -20.53
CA PRO A 164 -5.79 -13.11 -21.94
C PRO A 164 -7.15 -12.71 -22.57
N ASP A 165 -8.22 -13.34 -22.15
CA ASP A 165 -9.58 -13.03 -22.56
C ASP A 165 -10.02 -11.62 -22.11
N VAL A 166 -9.63 -11.19 -20.92
CA VAL A 166 -9.85 -9.84 -20.40
C VAL A 166 -9.01 -8.83 -21.17
N VAL A 167 -7.72 -9.11 -21.35
CA VAL A 167 -6.79 -8.24 -22.09
C VAL A 167 -7.30 -7.96 -23.49
N GLU A 168 -7.85 -8.95 -24.21
CA GLU A 168 -8.43 -8.77 -25.53
C GLU A 168 -9.61 -7.79 -25.51
N ARG A 169 -10.54 -7.94 -24.54
CA ARG A 169 -11.68 -7.04 -24.38
C ARG A 169 -11.24 -5.61 -24.03
N LEU A 170 -10.29 -5.46 -23.11
CA LEU A 170 -9.79 -4.14 -22.72
C LEU A 170 -9.10 -3.42 -23.90
N ARG A 171 -8.33 -4.14 -24.73
CA ARG A 171 -7.77 -3.58 -25.95
C ARG A 171 -8.82 -3.15 -26.98
N ALA A 172 -9.98 -3.77 -26.94
CA ALA A 172 -11.13 -3.42 -27.80
C ALA A 172 -12.00 -2.29 -27.23
N GLY A 173 -11.61 -1.64 -26.13
CA GLY A 173 -12.37 -0.55 -25.51
C GLY A 173 -13.31 -1.02 -24.40
N GLY A 174 -12.97 -2.11 -23.72
CA GLY A 174 -13.74 -2.65 -22.59
C GLY A 174 -13.79 -1.69 -21.40
N ARG A 175 -14.74 -1.95 -20.50
CA ARG A 175 -14.96 -1.15 -19.29
C ARG A 175 -14.39 -1.83 -18.06
N VAL A 176 -13.78 -1.05 -17.18
CA VAL A 176 -13.23 -1.50 -15.90
C VAL A 176 -13.95 -0.82 -14.74
N ALA A 177 -14.28 -1.59 -13.70
CA ALA A 177 -14.63 -1.07 -12.38
C ALA A 177 -13.45 -1.35 -11.43
N ASP A 178 -12.89 -0.32 -10.81
CA ASP A 178 -11.80 -0.44 -9.85
C ASP A 178 -12.31 -0.12 -8.45
N VAL A 179 -12.42 -1.13 -7.61
CA VAL A 179 -13.07 -1.08 -6.29
C VAL A 179 -12.04 -0.95 -5.19
N GLY A 180 -12.21 0.03 -4.30
CA GLY A 180 -11.20 0.37 -3.30
C GLY A 180 -9.98 1.01 -3.98
N CYS A 181 -10.21 1.92 -4.91
CA CYS A 181 -9.17 2.48 -5.76
C CYS A 181 -8.14 3.36 -5.01
N GLY A 182 -8.40 3.70 -3.75
CA GLY A 182 -7.51 4.55 -2.94
C GLY A 182 -7.15 5.85 -3.65
N ALA A 183 -5.87 6.07 -3.89
CA ALA A 183 -5.35 7.23 -4.63
C ALA A 183 -5.43 7.10 -6.16
N GLY A 184 -6.04 6.04 -6.68
CA GLY A 184 -6.33 5.84 -8.11
C GLY A 184 -5.17 5.35 -8.97
N TRP A 185 -4.08 4.87 -8.39
CA TRP A 185 -2.92 4.44 -9.16
C TRP A 185 -3.18 3.18 -9.99
N SER A 186 -3.96 2.22 -9.48
CA SER A 186 -4.45 1.06 -10.23
C SER A 186 -5.30 1.48 -11.43
N SER A 187 -6.24 2.42 -11.23
CA SER A 187 -7.09 2.97 -12.28
C SER A 187 -6.28 3.71 -13.36
N ILE A 188 -5.30 4.50 -12.95
CA ILE A 188 -4.37 5.21 -13.86
C ILE A 188 -3.56 4.19 -14.67
N ALA A 189 -3.02 3.16 -14.02
CA ALA A 189 -2.25 2.11 -14.68
C ALA A 189 -3.08 1.34 -15.71
N LEU A 190 -4.34 1.00 -15.37
CA LEU A 190 -5.30 0.37 -16.29
C LEU A 190 -5.57 1.25 -17.51
N ALA A 191 -5.83 2.54 -17.30
CA ALA A 191 -6.09 3.48 -18.39
C ALA A 191 -4.87 3.74 -19.28
N HIS A 192 -3.65 3.70 -18.74
CA HIS A 192 -2.42 3.77 -19.52
C HIS A 192 -2.14 2.49 -20.31
N GLY A 193 -2.33 1.33 -19.68
CA GLY A 193 -2.10 0.03 -20.31
C GLY A 193 -3.11 -0.31 -21.40
N PHE A 194 -4.33 0.24 -21.31
CA PHE A 194 -5.44 0.02 -22.24
C PHE A 194 -6.05 1.36 -22.69
N PRO A 195 -5.45 2.04 -23.68
CA PRO A 195 -5.84 3.40 -24.06
C PRO A 195 -7.27 3.55 -24.57
N GLU A 196 -7.88 2.50 -25.08
CA GLU A 196 -9.27 2.51 -25.56
C GLU A 196 -10.30 2.25 -24.43
N SER A 197 -9.85 1.78 -23.26
CA SER A 197 -10.71 1.43 -22.14
C SER A 197 -11.11 2.63 -21.29
N HIS A 198 -12.26 2.48 -20.60
CA HIS A 198 -12.74 3.43 -19.59
C HIS A 198 -12.76 2.76 -18.23
N VAL A 199 -12.38 3.51 -17.19
CA VAL A 199 -12.30 3.04 -15.82
C VAL A 199 -13.22 3.86 -14.92
N ASP A 200 -14.16 3.18 -14.26
CA ASP A 200 -14.94 3.74 -13.15
C ASP A 200 -14.28 3.29 -11.84
N ALA A 201 -13.70 4.22 -11.10
CA ALA A 201 -13.00 3.99 -9.87
C ALA A 201 -13.87 4.34 -8.65
N PHE A 202 -13.93 3.44 -7.68
CA PHE A 202 -14.83 3.56 -6.53
C PHE A 202 -14.05 3.48 -5.24
N ASP A 203 -14.28 4.42 -4.31
CA ASP A 203 -13.75 4.36 -2.96
C ASP A 203 -14.73 4.98 -1.97
N LEU A 204 -14.67 4.52 -0.71
CA LEU A 204 -15.52 4.99 0.38
C LEU A 204 -14.87 6.13 1.17
N ASP A 205 -13.52 6.25 1.16
CA ASP A 205 -12.81 7.33 1.85
C ASP A 205 -12.77 8.61 0.99
N GLU A 206 -13.47 9.65 1.44
CA GLU A 206 -13.57 10.92 0.74
C GLU A 206 -12.19 11.56 0.43
N ALA A 207 -11.25 11.42 1.36
CA ALA A 207 -9.91 11.99 1.19
C ALA A 207 -9.08 11.20 0.15
N SER A 208 -9.22 9.88 0.11
CA SER A 208 -8.64 9.04 -0.96
C SER A 208 -9.22 9.40 -2.32
N VAL A 209 -10.53 9.57 -2.42
CA VAL A 209 -11.22 10.01 -3.65
C VAL A 209 -10.72 11.37 -4.12
N ALA A 210 -10.53 12.33 -3.21
CA ALA A 210 -9.99 13.64 -3.56
C ALA A 210 -8.56 13.53 -4.11
N LEU A 211 -7.72 12.69 -3.50
CA LEU A 211 -6.37 12.42 -3.97
C LEU A 211 -6.38 11.72 -5.33
N ALA A 212 -7.22 10.70 -5.52
CA ALA A 212 -7.37 9.99 -6.78
C ALA A 212 -7.77 10.93 -7.93
N ARG A 213 -8.73 11.81 -7.70
CA ARG A 213 -9.15 12.81 -8.70
C ARG A 213 -8.00 13.74 -9.08
N SER A 214 -7.20 14.18 -8.10
CA SER A 214 -6.01 14.99 -8.36
C SER A 214 -4.98 14.24 -9.20
N ASN A 215 -4.71 12.98 -8.88
CA ASN A 215 -3.77 12.13 -9.61
C ASN A 215 -4.25 11.85 -11.05
N VAL A 216 -5.54 11.58 -11.25
CA VAL A 216 -6.15 11.37 -12.57
C VAL A 216 -6.04 12.62 -13.43
N VAL A 217 -6.27 13.81 -12.86
CA VAL A 217 -6.07 15.10 -13.55
C VAL A 217 -4.61 15.29 -13.93
N ALA A 218 -3.69 15.05 -12.99
CA ALA A 218 -2.25 15.19 -13.24
C ALA A 218 -1.74 14.21 -14.32
N ALA A 219 -2.33 13.02 -14.40
CA ALA A 219 -2.04 12.02 -15.43
C ALA A 219 -2.70 12.34 -16.80
N GLY A 220 -3.55 13.37 -16.90
CA GLY A 220 -4.27 13.71 -18.14
C GLY A 220 -5.37 12.72 -18.53
N LEU A 221 -5.93 11.98 -17.57
CA LEU A 221 -6.85 10.86 -17.81
C LEU A 221 -8.32 11.15 -17.47
N SER A 222 -8.68 12.42 -17.21
CA SER A 222 -10.03 12.81 -16.76
C SER A 222 -11.20 12.41 -17.68
N GLU A 223 -10.94 12.19 -18.96
CA GLU A 223 -11.96 11.74 -19.92
C GLU A 223 -12.17 10.22 -19.91
N ARG A 224 -11.24 9.45 -19.31
CA ARG A 224 -11.25 7.98 -19.34
C ARG A 224 -11.32 7.33 -17.96
N VAL A 225 -11.02 8.07 -16.91
CA VAL A 225 -11.09 7.60 -15.51
C VAL A 225 -12.04 8.49 -14.73
N GLU A 226 -13.16 7.92 -14.28
CA GLU A 226 -14.14 8.60 -13.43
C GLU A 226 -14.02 8.09 -11.99
N VAL A 227 -13.65 8.99 -11.04
CA VAL A 227 -13.49 8.63 -9.62
C VAL A 227 -14.74 9.04 -8.84
N ARG A 228 -15.37 8.06 -8.18
CA ARG A 228 -16.63 8.21 -7.44
C ARG A 228 -16.46 7.88 -5.95
N HIS A 229 -16.93 8.80 -5.11
CA HIS A 229 -17.05 8.58 -3.66
C HIS A 229 -18.36 7.83 -3.40
N VAL A 230 -18.31 6.51 -3.24
CA VAL A 230 -19.49 5.68 -3.05
C VAL A 230 -19.13 4.32 -2.45
N ASP A 231 -20.00 3.81 -1.59
CA ASP A 231 -19.95 2.41 -1.17
C ASP A 231 -20.30 1.50 -2.36
N ILE A 232 -19.45 0.52 -2.65
CA ILE A 232 -19.65 -0.40 -3.76
C ILE A 232 -21.03 -1.12 -3.70
N GLY A 233 -21.53 -1.37 -2.51
CA GLY A 233 -22.85 -1.95 -2.28
C GLY A 233 -24.02 -1.06 -2.76
N GLN A 234 -23.77 0.22 -3.02
CA GLN A 234 -24.77 1.20 -3.49
C GLN A 234 -24.69 1.47 -4.99
N VAL A 235 -23.67 0.92 -5.68
CA VAL A 235 -23.53 1.09 -7.14
C VAL A 235 -24.58 0.25 -7.86
N PRO A 236 -25.42 0.86 -8.72
CA PRO A 236 -26.43 0.10 -9.44
C PRO A 236 -25.80 -0.94 -10.39
N ALA A 237 -26.34 -2.14 -10.41
CA ALA A 237 -25.93 -3.21 -11.33
C ALA A 237 -26.31 -2.95 -12.82
N ALA A 238 -26.72 -1.73 -13.15
CA ALA A 238 -27.11 -1.36 -14.50
C ALA A 238 -25.93 -1.18 -15.47
N THR A 239 -24.72 -1.05 -14.94
CA THR A 239 -23.49 -0.95 -15.73
C THR A 239 -22.78 -2.30 -15.71
N SER A 240 -22.35 -2.77 -16.86
CA SER A 240 -21.67 -4.05 -17.03
C SER A 240 -20.21 -3.79 -17.37
N TYR A 241 -19.29 -4.42 -16.61
CA TYR A 241 -17.85 -4.26 -16.75
C TYR A 241 -17.21 -5.55 -17.24
N ASP A 242 -16.24 -5.41 -18.15
CA ASP A 242 -15.42 -6.53 -18.65
C ASP A 242 -14.42 -7.01 -17.61
N LEU A 243 -14.00 -6.09 -16.75
CA LEU A 243 -13.11 -6.37 -15.62
C LEU A 243 -13.62 -5.58 -14.41
N VAL A 244 -13.68 -6.26 -13.25
CA VAL A 244 -13.79 -5.60 -11.94
C VAL A 244 -12.53 -5.93 -11.16
N THR A 245 -11.84 -4.91 -10.65
CA THR A 245 -10.62 -5.09 -9.83
C THR A 245 -10.88 -4.74 -8.38
N ALA A 246 -10.21 -5.43 -7.47
CA ALA A 246 -10.15 -5.12 -6.05
C ALA A 246 -8.76 -5.49 -5.53
N PHE A 247 -7.94 -4.47 -5.25
CA PHE A 247 -6.57 -4.65 -4.80
C PHE A 247 -6.43 -4.19 -3.36
N GLU A 248 -5.89 -5.06 -2.48
CA GLU A 248 -5.57 -4.79 -1.08
C GLU A 248 -6.71 -4.14 -0.27
N CYS A 249 -7.96 -4.36 -0.65
CA CYS A 249 -9.08 -3.74 0.03
C CYS A 249 -10.09 -4.75 0.61
N LEU A 250 -10.14 -5.97 0.05
CA LEU A 250 -11.19 -6.93 0.43
C LEU A 250 -11.07 -7.41 1.87
N HIS A 251 -9.86 -7.55 2.38
CA HIS A 251 -9.60 -7.95 3.75
C HIS A 251 -9.92 -6.86 4.79
N ASP A 252 -10.03 -5.60 4.36
CA ASP A 252 -10.39 -4.46 5.19
C ASP A 252 -11.89 -4.26 5.28
N LEU A 253 -12.64 -4.73 4.27
CA LEU A 253 -14.08 -4.50 4.20
C LEU A 253 -14.80 -5.13 5.40
N PRO A 254 -15.65 -4.38 6.10
CA PRO A 254 -16.42 -4.92 7.21
C PRO A 254 -17.44 -5.98 6.78
N ARG A 255 -17.91 -5.93 5.53
CA ARG A 255 -18.90 -6.85 4.95
C ARG A 255 -18.43 -7.41 3.60
N PRO A 256 -17.37 -8.25 3.59
CA PRO A 256 -16.74 -8.70 2.35
C PRO A 256 -17.68 -9.52 1.45
N VAL A 257 -18.58 -10.30 2.01
CA VAL A 257 -19.57 -11.09 1.22
C VAL A 257 -20.57 -10.17 0.52
N GLU A 258 -21.04 -9.12 1.17
CA GLU A 258 -21.97 -8.15 0.58
C GLU A 258 -21.28 -7.35 -0.52
N ALA A 259 -20.03 -6.91 -0.28
CA ALA A 259 -19.22 -6.24 -1.27
C ALA A 259 -18.93 -7.13 -2.49
N LEU A 260 -18.58 -8.39 -2.27
CA LEU A 260 -18.38 -9.36 -3.35
C LEU A 260 -19.65 -9.64 -4.15
N ARG A 261 -20.85 -9.63 -3.54
CA ARG A 261 -22.14 -9.70 -4.28
C ARG A 261 -22.31 -8.49 -5.19
N ALA A 262 -22.01 -7.29 -4.71
CA ALA A 262 -22.06 -6.08 -5.51
C ALA A 262 -21.06 -6.13 -6.67
N VAL A 263 -19.81 -6.48 -6.39
CA VAL A 263 -18.75 -6.68 -7.38
C VAL A 263 -19.16 -7.69 -8.45
N ARG A 264 -19.73 -8.83 -8.05
CA ARG A 264 -20.25 -9.84 -8.97
C ARG A 264 -21.37 -9.30 -9.87
N ALA A 265 -22.26 -8.50 -9.30
CA ALA A 265 -23.39 -7.91 -10.06
C ALA A 265 -22.93 -6.83 -11.06
N LEU A 266 -21.76 -6.24 -10.88
CA LEU A 266 -21.15 -5.29 -11.81
C LEU A 266 -20.42 -5.99 -12.97
N ALA A 267 -19.91 -7.19 -12.79
CA ALA A 267 -19.23 -7.93 -13.85
C ALA A 267 -20.22 -8.34 -14.96
N SER A 268 -19.80 -8.19 -16.22
CA SER A 268 -20.57 -8.73 -17.34
C SER A 268 -20.63 -10.26 -17.30
N PRO A 269 -21.57 -10.91 -17.99
CA PRO A 269 -21.66 -12.37 -18.01
C PRO A 269 -20.36 -13.07 -18.44
N ASP A 270 -19.61 -12.43 -19.35
CA ASP A 270 -18.30 -12.89 -19.82
C ASP A 270 -17.13 -12.15 -19.15
N GLY A 271 -17.43 -11.28 -18.18
CA GLY A 271 -16.44 -10.49 -17.46
C GLY A 271 -15.67 -11.31 -16.42
N ALA A 272 -14.67 -10.69 -15.86
CA ALA A 272 -13.90 -11.30 -14.77
C ALA A 272 -13.77 -10.34 -13.59
N VAL A 273 -13.65 -10.91 -12.39
CA VAL A 273 -13.24 -10.16 -11.21
C VAL A 273 -11.81 -10.57 -10.87
N LEU A 274 -10.92 -9.59 -10.79
CA LEU A 274 -9.52 -9.76 -10.38
C LEU A 274 -9.35 -9.22 -8.96
N VAL A 275 -9.01 -10.10 -8.03
CA VAL A 275 -8.65 -9.72 -6.66
C VAL A 275 -7.15 -9.90 -6.49
N GLY A 276 -6.46 -8.85 -6.05
CA GLY A 276 -5.08 -8.91 -5.59
C GLY A 276 -5.05 -8.67 -4.08
N ASP A 277 -4.53 -9.63 -3.32
CA ASP A 277 -4.48 -9.54 -1.85
C ASP A 277 -3.20 -10.20 -1.32
N MET A 278 -2.92 -10.05 -0.03
CA MET A 278 -1.65 -10.47 0.56
C MET A 278 -1.35 -11.96 0.36
N LYS A 279 -0.12 -12.26 -0.06
CA LYS A 279 0.39 -13.62 -0.28
C LYS A 279 0.79 -14.26 1.06
N VAL A 280 -0.20 -14.47 1.93
CA VAL A 280 0.00 -15.20 3.18
C VAL A 280 -0.07 -16.72 2.95
N ALA A 281 0.48 -17.51 3.87
CA ALA A 281 0.43 -18.96 3.80
C ALA A 281 -1.01 -19.49 3.81
N GLU A 282 -1.24 -20.69 3.31
CA GLU A 282 -2.58 -21.30 3.31
C GLU A 282 -3.07 -21.61 4.73
N GLU A 283 -2.15 -21.97 5.63
CA GLU A 283 -2.42 -22.28 7.03
C GLU A 283 -1.48 -21.48 7.94
N LEU A 284 -1.85 -21.31 9.21
CA LEU A 284 -1.00 -20.70 10.22
C LEU A 284 0.27 -21.53 10.43
N THR A 285 1.42 -20.92 10.17
CA THR A 285 2.72 -21.48 10.45
C THR A 285 3.42 -20.69 11.56
N ALA A 286 3.86 -21.36 12.60
CA ALA A 286 4.54 -20.71 13.71
C ALA A 286 5.84 -21.48 14.08
N PRO A 287 7.01 -20.80 14.06
CA PRO A 287 7.20 -19.41 13.67
C PRO A 287 6.97 -19.18 12.18
N GLY A 288 6.39 -18.02 11.82
CA GLY A 288 6.17 -17.62 10.45
C GLY A 288 7.42 -16.97 9.83
N ASP A 289 7.43 -16.86 8.50
CA ASP A 289 8.42 -16.08 7.75
C ASP A 289 8.23 -14.56 7.92
N ASP A 290 9.06 -13.76 7.26
CA ASP A 290 9.01 -12.31 7.41
C ASP A 290 7.75 -11.70 6.77
N VAL A 291 7.18 -12.31 5.71
CA VAL A 291 5.92 -11.86 5.10
C VAL A 291 4.76 -12.10 6.07
N GLU A 292 4.61 -13.32 6.61
CA GLU A 292 3.58 -13.63 7.61
C GLU A 292 3.70 -12.70 8.84
N ARG A 293 4.92 -12.45 9.32
CA ARG A 293 5.16 -11.59 10.48
C ARG A 293 4.76 -10.14 10.19
N MET A 294 5.10 -9.62 9.00
CA MET A 294 4.74 -8.27 8.58
C MET A 294 3.22 -8.14 8.41
N MET A 295 2.58 -9.10 7.73
CA MET A 295 1.13 -9.06 7.49
C MET A 295 0.33 -9.17 8.80
N TYR A 296 0.75 -10.00 9.76
CA TYR A 296 0.15 -9.99 11.09
C TYR A 296 0.38 -8.68 11.85
N GLY A 297 1.54 -8.03 11.64
CA GLY A 297 1.83 -6.71 12.17
C GLY A 297 0.85 -5.66 11.61
N PHE A 298 0.67 -5.59 10.29
CA PHE A 298 -0.31 -4.73 9.66
C PHE A 298 -1.73 -5.08 10.09
N SER A 299 -2.06 -6.36 10.16
CA SER A 299 -3.39 -6.80 10.59
C SER A 299 -3.77 -6.24 11.96
N ILE A 300 -2.92 -6.45 12.97
CA ILE A 300 -3.23 -6.01 14.35
C ILE A 300 -3.14 -4.48 14.54
N LEU A 301 -2.33 -3.79 13.72
CA LEU A 301 -2.07 -2.36 13.88
C LEU A 301 -2.89 -1.47 12.93
N VAL A 302 -3.46 -2.01 11.85
CA VAL A 302 -4.15 -1.23 10.82
C VAL A 302 -5.46 -1.89 10.39
N CYS A 303 -5.41 -2.97 9.64
CA CYS A 303 -6.55 -3.50 8.89
C CYS A 303 -7.64 -4.10 9.78
N LEU A 304 -7.27 -4.88 10.80
CA LEU A 304 -8.25 -5.44 11.73
C LEU A 304 -8.95 -4.35 12.57
N PRO A 305 -8.22 -3.39 13.19
CA PRO A 305 -8.85 -2.25 13.85
C PRO A 305 -9.76 -1.42 12.95
N ASP A 306 -9.38 -1.18 11.69
CA ASP A 306 -10.22 -0.43 10.76
C ASP A 306 -11.52 -1.20 10.45
N SER A 307 -11.41 -2.44 10.05
CA SER A 307 -12.58 -3.30 9.80
C SER A 307 -13.51 -3.35 11.01
N MET A 308 -12.98 -3.52 12.21
CA MET A 308 -13.73 -3.58 13.46
C MET A 308 -14.34 -2.25 13.91
N ALA A 309 -13.96 -1.12 13.33
CA ALA A 309 -14.61 0.16 13.59
C ALA A 309 -16.08 0.18 13.13
N THR A 310 -16.46 -0.74 12.23
CA THR A 310 -17.85 -0.92 11.80
C THR A 310 -18.51 -2.04 12.58
N PRO A 311 -19.63 -1.80 13.32
CA PRO A 311 -20.35 -2.84 14.04
C PRO A 311 -20.79 -4.00 13.14
N GLY A 312 -20.59 -5.21 13.59
CA GLY A 312 -20.96 -6.43 12.85
C GLY A 312 -20.01 -6.77 11.69
N SER A 313 -18.80 -6.20 11.73
CA SER A 313 -17.72 -6.54 10.78
C SER A 313 -17.37 -8.03 10.81
N ALA A 314 -16.97 -8.56 9.66
CA ALA A 314 -16.38 -9.89 9.54
C ALA A 314 -15.00 -9.99 10.21
N ALA A 315 -14.37 -8.85 10.51
CA ALA A 315 -13.07 -8.75 11.19
C ALA A 315 -11.99 -9.64 10.55
N THR A 316 -11.87 -9.57 9.22
CA THR A 316 -10.96 -10.43 8.46
C THR A 316 -9.50 -10.08 8.73
N GLY A 317 -9.12 -8.80 8.55
CA GLY A 317 -7.76 -8.33 8.69
C GLY A 317 -6.83 -8.78 7.55
N THR A 318 -5.64 -8.23 7.49
CA THR A 318 -4.65 -8.41 6.40
C THR A 318 -4.34 -9.88 6.09
N VAL A 319 -4.41 -10.75 7.10
CA VAL A 319 -4.09 -12.19 6.93
C VAL A 319 -5.33 -12.94 6.42
N MET A 320 -5.90 -12.47 5.30
CA MET A 320 -6.97 -13.16 4.61
C MET A 320 -6.43 -14.35 3.83
N ARG A 321 -6.61 -15.57 4.37
CA ARG A 321 -6.12 -16.79 3.74
C ARG A 321 -6.95 -17.17 2.49
N PRO A 322 -6.38 -17.92 1.53
CA PRO A 322 -7.07 -18.32 0.31
C PRO A 322 -8.41 -18.98 0.57
N GLU A 323 -8.53 -19.81 1.59
CA GLU A 323 -9.79 -20.48 1.96
C GLU A 323 -10.85 -19.49 2.47
N THR A 324 -10.44 -18.43 3.17
CA THR A 324 -11.35 -17.37 3.60
C THR A 324 -11.94 -16.63 2.39
N LEU A 325 -11.09 -16.29 1.42
CA LEU A 325 -11.56 -15.67 0.17
C LEU A 325 -12.49 -16.60 -0.61
N ARG A 326 -12.14 -17.89 -0.75
CA ARG A 326 -13.01 -18.88 -1.42
C ARG A 326 -14.39 -18.98 -0.78
N ARG A 327 -14.44 -19.02 0.55
CA ARG A 327 -15.70 -19.02 1.30
C ARG A 327 -16.50 -17.76 1.03
N TYR A 328 -15.91 -16.57 1.14
CA TYR A 328 -16.60 -15.31 0.87
C TYR A 328 -17.12 -15.21 -0.56
N ALA A 329 -16.33 -15.63 -1.53
CA ALA A 329 -16.74 -15.64 -2.94
C ALA A 329 -17.89 -16.64 -3.19
N THR A 330 -17.82 -17.83 -2.59
CA THR A 330 -18.92 -18.83 -2.67
C THR A 330 -20.21 -18.28 -2.06
N ASP A 331 -20.14 -17.66 -0.87
CA ASP A 331 -21.29 -17.05 -0.20
C ASP A 331 -21.84 -15.84 -0.96
N ALA A 332 -21.02 -15.18 -1.78
CA ALA A 332 -21.40 -14.12 -2.68
C ALA A 332 -22.00 -14.62 -4.02
N GLY A 333 -21.90 -15.93 -4.30
CA GLY A 333 -22.48 -16.58 -5.48
C GLY A 333 -21.53 -16.68 -6.68
N PHE A 334 -20.22 -16.47 -6.52
CA PHE A 334 -19.24 -16.79 -7.56
C PHE A 334 -19.15 -18.28 -7.80
N THR A 335 -18.96 -18.66 -9.05
CA THR A 335 -18.95 -20.08 -9.46
C THR A 335 -17.57 -20.71 -9.34
N GLN A 336 -16.50 -19.91 -9.42
CA GLN A 336 -15.12 -20.35 -9.35
C GLN A 336 -14.23 -19.28 -8.76
N VAL A 337 -13.20 -19.71 -7.99
CA VAL A 337 -12.08 -18.89 -7.52
C VAL A 337 -10.78 -19.60 -7.93
N GLU A 338 -10.05 -19.00 -8.84
CA GLU A 338 -8.78 -19.49 -9.36
C GLU A 338 -7.63 -18.61 -8.85
N VAL A 339 -6.57 -19.23 -8.37
CA VAL A 339 -5.30 -18.53 -8.09
C VAL A 339 -4.55 -18.41 -9.42
N LEU A 340 -4.24 -17.17 -9.80
CA LEU A 340 -3.53 -16.91 -11.05
C LEU A 340 -2.03 -17.22 -10.91
N PRO A 341 -1.39 -17.69 -11.98
CA PRO A 341 0.05 -18.00 -12.01
C PRO A 341 0.87 -16.70 -12.21
N VAL A 342 0.66 -15.73 -11.32
CA VAL A 342 1.39 -14.46 -11.29
C VAL A 342 2.39 -14.53 -10.14
N GLU A 343 3.67 -14.41 -10.45
CA GLU A 343 4.71 -14.34 -9.43
C GLU A 343 4.79 -12.92 -8.87
N HIS A 344 4.64 -12.79 -7.56
CA HIS A 344 4.82 -11.55 -6.81
C HIS A 344 5.28 -11.88 -5.39
N ASP A 345 6.10 -11.03 -4.78
CA ASP A 345 6.69 -11.30 -3.47
C ASP A 345 5.66 -11.24 -2.34
N THR A 346 4.76 -10.26 -2.39
CA THR A 346 3.82 -9.96 -1.31
C THR A 346 2.36 -10.17 -1.67
N TRP A 347 2.00 -10.22 -2.97
CA TRP A 347 0.61 -10.35 -3.41
C TRP A 347 0.32 -11.69 -4.05
N ARG A 348 -0.93 -12.14 -3.91
CA ARG A 348 -1.54 -13.26 -4.61
C ARG A 348 -2.74 -12.77 -5.38
N PHE A 349 -2.85 -13.20 -6.62
CA PHE A 349 -3.92 -12.80 -7.52
C PHE A 349 -4.93 -13.91 -7.72
N TYR A 350 -6.19 -13.52 -7.75
CA TYR A 350 -7.31 -14.45 -7.92
C TYR A 350 -8.23 -13.96 -9.02
N ARG A 351 -8.62 -14.89 -9.89
CA ARG A 351 -9.76 -14.69 -10.78
C ARG A 351 -11.01 -15.28 -10.14
N LEU A 352 -12.05 -14.46 -10.00
CA LEU A 352 -13.38 -14.91 -9.60
C LEU A 352 -14.28 -14.86 -10.82
N THR A 353 -14.97 -15.99 -11.08
CA THR A 353 -15.94 -16.11 -12.20
C THR A 353 -17.34 -15.85 -11.67
N PRO A 354 -18.08 -14.88 -12.20
CA PRO A 354 -19.44 -14.49 -11.77
C PRO A 354 -20.49 -15.59 -11.77
#